data_5b7b77b5942152de0eedda421b737a65
#
_entry.id   5b7b77b5942152de0eedda421b737a65
#
_cell.length_a   1.000
_cell.length_b   1.000
_cell.length_c   1.000
_cell.angle_alpha   90.00
_cell.angle_beta   90.00
_cell.angle_gamma   90.00
#
_symmetry.space_group_name_H-M   'P 1'
#
loop_
_entity.id
_entity.type
_entity.pdbx_description
1 polymer ?
#
loop_
_entity_poly.entity_id
_entity_poly.type
_entity_poly.pdbx_seq_one_letter_code
_entity_poly.pdbx_strand_id
1 'polypeptide(L)'
;MKLSFERERTLVTDGYGVYSRYTSKVTGVSHATCWAHTRRKFIEAENSDPHRCQKALEYIRVLYEIEGAVREGESAEILRARRERSLSVVEEFFEWLNTELADLTILPSSPFSKAASYAIERRASLSVYLSDPDVPIDTNHLERALRPIPMGRKNWLFCWTEVGAEYVGKIQALLVTCRLHGINPYTYFVDVLQRVSITKAADVADLTPIRWKELFAQQTLKSDLEMQ
;
A
#
# COMPACT_ATOMS: atom_id res chain seq x y z
N MET A 1 -5.38 19.78 13.66
CA MET A 1 -4.12 19.32 14.28
C MET A 1 -3.03 19.37 13.21
N LYS A 2 -2.17 20.39 13.19
CA LYS A 2 -1.01 20.44 12.29
C LYS A 2 0.05 19.51 12.86
N LEU A 3 0.25 18.36 12.23
CA LEU A 3 1.40 17.52 12.50
C LEU A 3 2.63 18.21 11.87
N SER A 4 3.46 18.86 12.68
CA SER A 4 4.78 19.35 12.25
C SER A 4 5.71 18.15 12.18
N PHE A 5 6.17 17.80 10.99
CA PHE A 5 7.03 16.67 10.77
C PHE A 5 8.32 17.13 10.08
N GLU A 6 9.44 16.97 10.75
CA GLU A 6 10.78 17.36 10.30
C GLU A 6 11.45 16.37 9.34
N ARG A 7 10.78 15.27 8.93
CA ARG A 7 11.31 14.30 7.97
C ARG A 7 10.57 14.38 6.64
N GLU A 8 11.31 14.29 5.54
CA GLU A 8 10.75 14.01 4.22
C GLU A 8 9.93 12.72 4.28
N ARG A 9 8.75 12.72 3.66
CA ARG A 9 7.81 11.61 3.68
C ARG A 9 7.46 11.20 2.29
N THR A 10 7.31 9.92 2.11
CA THR A 10 6.81 9.39 0.85
C THR A 10 5.39 8.87 1.02
N LEU A 11 4.47 9.38 0.20
CA LEU A 11 3.11 8.87 0.08
C LEU A 11 3.07 7.88 -1.08
N VAL A 12 2.89 6.60 -0.79
CA VAL A 12 2.76 5.54 -1.80
C VAL A 12 1.28 5.31 -2.11
N THR A 13 0.89 5.36 -3.40
CA THR A 13 -0.51 5.27 -3.82
C THR A 13 -0.70 4.41 -5.07
N ASP A 14 -1.97 4.15 -5.41
CA ASP A 14 -2.41 3.47 -6.65
C ASP A 14 -2.29 4.33 -7.92
N GLY A 15 -1.85 5.59 -7.79
CA GLY A 15 -1.77 6.55 -8.90
C GLY A 15 -3.06 7.30 -9.19
N TYR A 16 -4.05 7.29 -8.27
CA TYR A 16 -5.23 8.12 -8.39
C TYR A 16 -4.87 9.63 -8.31
N GLY A 17 -5.32 10.42 -9.30
CA GLY A 17 -4.88 11.80 -9.52
C GLY A 17 -5.14 12.80 -8.37
N VAL A 18 -5.96 12.44 -7.37
CA VAL A 18 -6.16 13.25 -6.17
C VAL A 18 -4.89 13.28 -5.32
N TYR A 19 -4.16 12.17 -5.24
CA TYR A 19 -2.93 12.08 -4.44
C TYR A 19 -1.79 12.90 -5.04
N SER A 20 -1.63 12.90 -6.36
CA SER A 20 -0.61 13.74 -7.02
C SER A 20 -0.91 15.23 -6.83
N ARG A 21 -2.19 15.64 -6.88
CA ARG A 21 -2.61 17.00 -6.57
C ARG A 21 -2.42 17.39 -5.10
N TYR A 22 -2.56 16.43 -4.20
CA TYR A 22 -2.28 16.64 -2.77
C TYR A 22 -0.78 16.86 -2.55
N THR A 23 0.06 15.95 -3.02
CA THR A 23 1.52 16.02 -2.82
C THR A 23 2.16 17.24 -3.49
N SER A 24 1.60 17.72 -4.61
CA SER A 24 2.07 18.98 -5.24
C SER A 24 1.80 20.25 -4.41
N LYS A 25 0.90 20.18 -3.42
CA LYS A 25 0.52 21.32 -2.54
C LYS A 25 1.15 21.23 -1.15
N VAL A 26 1.73 20.09 -0.79
CA VAL A 26 2.27 19.86 0.56
C VAL A 26 3.78 19.73 0.48
N THR A 27 4.50 20.64 1.12
CA THR A 27 5.96 20.64 1.18
C THR A 27 6.47 19.46 2.01
N GLY A 28 7.57 18.82 1.60
CA GLY A 28 8.18 17.71 2.33
C GLY A 28 7.45 16.36 2.18
N VAL A 29 6.58 16.23 1.17
CA VAL A 29 5.94 14.95 0.82
C VAL A 29 6.27 14.58 -0.62
N SER A 30 7.00 13.49 -0.80
CA SER A 30 7.25 12.86 -2.10
C SER A 30 6.11 11.90 -2.45
N HIS A 31 5.81 11.76 -3.76
CA HIS A 31 4.77 10.86 -4.25
C HIS A 31 5.40 9.66 -4.95
N ALA A 32 5.13 8.47 -4.45
CA ALA A 32 5.47 7.21 -5.11
C ALA A 32 4.19 6.51 -5.61
N THR A 33 4.28 5.87 -6.77
CA THR A 33 3.17 5.09 -7.35
C THR A 33 3.51 3.60 -7.42
N CYS A 34 2.47 2.81 -7.36
CA CYS A 34 2.51 1.36 -7.26
C CYS A 34 2.76 0.69 -8.63
N TRP A 35 3.81 -0.10 -8.76
CA TRP A 35 4.09 -0.88 -9.98
C TRP A 35 3.05 -1.97 -10.26
N ALA A 36 2.37 -2.50 -9.23
CA ALA A 36 1.30 -3.48 -9.44
C ALA A 36 0.13 -2.89 -10.24
N HIS A 37 -0.19 -1.61 -10.05
CA HIS A 37 -1.23 -0.92 -10.84
C HIS A 37 -0.77 -0.68 -12.28
N THR A 38 0.48 -0.32 -12.50
CA THR A 38 1.07 -0.23 -13.85
C THR A 38 1.04 -1.60 -14.54
N ARG A 39 1.44 -2.66 -13.84
CA ARG A 39 1.36 -4.03 -14.36
C ARG A 39 -0.07 -4.40 -14.78
N ARG A 40 -1.07 -4.05 -13.97
CA ARG A 40 -2.49 -4.33 -14.29
C ARG A 40 -2.92 -3.68 -15.60
N LYS A 41 -2.45 -2.46 -15.92
CA LYS A 41 -2.77 -1.79 -17.19
C LYS A 41 -2.29 -2.57 -18.41
N PHE A 42 -1.12 -3.17 -18.34
CA PHE A 42 -0.62 -4.02 -19.43
C PHE A 42 -1.36 -5.35 -19.52
N ILE A 43 -1.77 -5.95 -18.40
CA ILE A 43 -2.63 -7.16 -18.42
C ILE A 43 -4.00 -6.85 -19.04
N GLU A 44 -4.61 -5.71 -18.69
CA GLU A 44 -5.90 -5.28 -19.28
C GLU A 44 -5.79 -5.04 -20.79
N ALA A 45 -4.61 -4.67 -21.28
CA ALA A 45 -4.33 -4.42 -22.70
C ALA A 45 -3.85 -5.66 -23.48
N GLU A 46 -3.52 -6.76 -22.81
CA GLU A 46 -2.83 -7.93 -23.39
C GLU A 46 -3.58 -8.53 -24.59
N ASN A 47 -4.91 -8.59 -24.52
CA ASN A 47 -5.71 -9.12 -25.63
C ASN A 47 -5.63 -8.28 -26.92
N SER A 48 -5.27 -6.99 -26.82
CA SER A 48 -5.18 -6.10 -27.99
C SER A 48 -3.80 -6.09 -28.65
N ASP A 49 -2.76 -6.29 -27.87
CA ASP A 49 -1.36 -6.38 -28.35
C ASP A 49 -0.56 -7.30 -27.41
N PRO A 50 -0.70 -8.63 -27.58
CA PRO A 50 -0.04 -9.60 -26.70
C PRO A 50 1.48 -9.44 -26.66
N HIS A 51 2.12 -9.21 -27.80
CA HIS A 51 3.58 -9.16 -27.91
C HIS A 51 4.17 -7.99 -27.09
N ARG A 52 3.64 -6.77 -27.30
CA ARG A 52 4.11 -5.59 -26.58
C ARG A 52 3.75 -5.62 -25.11
N CYS A 53 2.55 -6.12 -24.78
CA CYS A 53 2.15 -6.25 -23.38
C CYS A 53 2.99 -7.29 -22.63
N GLN A 54 3.30 -8.44 -23.22
CA GLN A 54 4.19 -9.44 -22.62
C GLN A 54 5.60 -8.88 -22.38
N LYS A 55 6.14 -8.12 -23.32
CA LYS A 55 7.44 -7.46 -23.14
C LYS A 55 7.42 -6.47 -21.97
N ALA A 56 6.36 -5.66 -21.85
CA ALA A 56 6.18 -4.75 -20.71
C ALA A 56 6.10 -5.53 -19.38
N LEU A 57 5.33 -6.61 -19.36
CA LEU A 57 5.18 -7.48 -18.18
C LEU A 57 6.49 -8.16 -17.79
N GLU A 58 7.35 -8.49 -18.75
CA GLU A 58 8.67 -9.05 -18.52
C GLU A 58 9.60 -8.06 -17.79
N TYR A 59 9.68 -6.82 -18.23
CA TYR A 59 10.43 -5.78 -17.51
C TYR A 59 9.95 -5.65 -16.06
N ILE A 60 8.63 -5.58 -15.86
CA ILE A 60 8.05 -5.47 -14.52
C ILE A 60 8.34 -6.73 -13.69
N ARG A 61 8.29 -7.93 -14.28
CA ARG A 61 8.64 -9.18 -13.61
C ARG A 61 10.06 -9.16 -13.06
N VAL A 62 11.03 -8.69 -13.87
CA VAL A 62 12.43 -8.57 -13.45
C VAL A 62 12.58 -7.64 -12.24
N LEU A 63 11.85 -6.51 -12.21
CA LEU A 63 11.87 -5.61 -11.05
C LEU A 63 11.38 -6.32 -9.78
N TYR A 64 10.30 -7.09 -9.87
CA TYR A 64 9.78 -7.86 -8.73
C TYR A 64 10.71 -8.98 -8.28
N GLU A 65 11.45 -9.61 -9.18
CA GLU A 65 12.45 -10.63 -8.85
C GLU A 65 13.62 -10.01 -8.09
N ILE A 66 14.09 -8.83 -8.51
CA ILE A 66 15.15 -8.11 -7.79
C ILE A 66 14.68 -7.74 -6.39
N GLU A 67 13.49 -7.14 -6.24
CA GLU A 67 12.92 -6.78 -4.93
C GLU A 67 12.69 -8.01 -4.04
N GLY A 68 12.23 -9.13 -4.63
CA GLY A 68 12.03 -10.38 -3.90
C GLY A 68 13.32 -10.95 -3.32
N ALA A 69 14.43 -10.80 -4.04
CA ALA A 69 15.74 -11.29 -3.61
C ALA A 69 16.34 -10.51 -2.42
N VAL A 70 15.95 -9.24 -2.23
CA VAL A 70 16.50 -8.35 -1.18
C VAL A 70 15.46 -7.94 -0.13
N ARG A 71 14.29 -8.54 -0.15
CA ARG A 71 13.13 -8.14 0.67
C ARG A 71 13.40 -8.14 2.18
N GLU A 72 14.23 -9.07 2.65
CA GLU A 72 14.60 -9.23 4.06
C GLU A 72 15.98 -8.65 4.37
N GLY A 73 16.60 -7.99 3.37
CA GLY A 73 17.92 -7.39 3.50
C GLY A 73 17.93 -6.08 4.26
N GLU A 74 19.13 -5.65 4.65
CA GLU A 74 19.32 -4.33 5.25
C GLU A 74 19.11 -3.21 4.21
N SER A 75 18.80 -2.01 4.67
CA SER A 75 18.54 -0.82 3.82
C SER A 75 19.67 -0.57 2.80
N ALA A 76 20.93 -0.78 3.20
CA ALA A 76 22.09 -0.61 2.32
C ALA A 76 22.12 -1.65 1.19
N GLU A 77 21.73 -2.89 1.47
CA GLU A 77 21.65 -3.97 0.49
C GLU A 77 20.53 -3.73 -0.52
N ILE A 78 19.35 -3.34 -0.03
CA ILE A 78 18.21 -2.96 -0.86
C ILE A 78 18.59 -1.84 -1.83
N LEU A 79 19.17 -0.74 -1.33
CA LEU A 79 19.59 0.39 -2.15
C LEU A 79 20.67 0.01 -3.18
N ARG A 80 21.61 -0.86 -2.80
CA ARG A 80 22.64 -1.35 -3.73
C ARG A 80 22.01 -2.15 -4.86
N ALA A 81 21.14 -3.12 -4.56
CA ALA A 81 20.46 -3.92 -5.56
C ALA A 81 19.61 -3.06 -6.52
N ARG A 82 18.89 -2.08 -5.98
CA ARG A 82 18.09 -1.15 -6.77
C ARG A 82 18.94 -0.30 -7.69
N ARG A 83 20.09 0.21 -7.22
CA ARG A 83 21.02 1.02 -8.01
C ARG A 83 21.72 0.21 -9.10
N GLU A 84 22.20 -1.00 -8.76
CA GLU A 84 23.01 -1.82 -9.67
C GLU A 84 22.18 -2.61 -10.67
N ARG A 85 20.93 -2.94 -10.33
CA ARG A 85 20.10 -3.86 -11.11
C ARG A 85 18.77 -3.27 -11.56
N SER A 86 18.00 -2.64 -10.65
CA SER A 86 16.65 -2.14 -10.97
C SER A 86 16.71 -0.87 -11.81
N LEU A 87 17.66 0.02 -11.58
CA LEU A 87 17.74 1.31 -12.28
C LEU A 87 17.84 1.12 -13.80
N SER A 88 18.75 0.26 -14.28
CA SER A 88 18.91 -0.01 -15.72
C SER A 88 17.63 -0.59 -16.33
N VAL A 89 16.96 -1.51 -15.62
CA VAL A 89 15.70 -2.11 -16.09
C VAL A 89 14.59 -1.06 -16.20
N VAL A 90 14.51 -0.14 -15.24
CA VAL A 90 13.53 0.97 -15.26
C VAL A 90 13.83 1.92 -16.43
N GLU A 91 15.09 2.27 -16.66
CA GLU A 91 15.50 3.15 -17.76
C GLU A 91 15.18 2.50 -19.11
N GLU A 92 15.58 1.26 -19.33
CA GLU A 92 15.30 0.48 -20.54
C GLU A 92 13.80 0.34 -20.80
N PHE A 93 13.00 0.09 -19.76
CA PHE A 93 11.55 0.00 -19.85
C PHE A 93 10.95 1.30 -20.40
N PHE A 94 11.33 2.45 -19.86
CA PHE A 94 10.78 3.72 -20.30
C PHE A 94 11.32 4.16 -21.68
N GLU A 95 12.56 3.86 -22.01
CA GLU A 95 13.09 4.09 -23.35
C GLU A 95 12.34 3.25 -24.38
N TRP A 96 12.16 1.97 -24.09
CA TRP A 96 11.40 1.09 -24.95
C TRP A 96 9.95 1.58 -25.12
N LEU A 97 9.25 1.96 -24.06
CA LEU A 97 7.88 2.50 -24.17
C LEU A 97 7.82 3.75 -25.05
N ASN A 98 8.78 4.66 -24.92
CA ASN A 98 8.82 5.86 -25.76
C ASN A 98 9.06 5.50 -27.24
N THR A 99 9.90 4.51 -27.52
CA THR A 99 10.15 4.01 -28.86
C THR A 99 8.89 3.40 -29.48
N GLU A 100 8.17 2.56 -28.72
CA GLU A 100 6.93 1.94 -29.19
C GLU A 100 5.83 2.99 -29.45
N LEU A 101 5.69 4.01 -28.60
CA LEU A 101 4.71 5.07 -28.82
C LEU A 101 5.05 6.02 -29.97
N ALA A 102 6.31 6.05 -30.41
CA ALA A 102 6.73 6.77 -31.62
C ALA A 102 6.40 6.01 -32.92
N ASP A 103 6.04 4.73 -32.82
CA ASP A 103 5.59 3.93 -33.97
C ASP A 103 4.21 4.39 -34.45
N LEU A 104 4.17 5.00 -35.62
CA LEU A 104 2.93 5.52 -36.25
C LEU A 104 1.90 4.45 -36.59
N THR A 105 2.26 3.17 -36.54
CA THR A 105 1.33 2.05 -36.75
C THR A 105 0.45 1.79 -35.54
N ILE A 106 0.83 2.31 -34.36
CA ILE A 106 0.08 2.14 -33.12
C ILE A 106 -0.90 3.29 -32.93
N LEU A 107 -2.18 2.97 -32.84
CA LEU A 107 -3.20 3.98 -32.59
C LEU A 107 -3.05 4.56 -31.17
N PRO A 108 -3.06 5.91 -30.99
CA PRO A 108 -3.02 6.54 -29.67
C PRO A 108 -4.16 6.11 -28.75
N SER A 109 -5.30 5.71 -29.32
CA SER A 109 -6.47 5.23 -28.56
C SER A 109 -6.39 3.74 -28.20
N SER A 110 -5.38 3.00 -28.66
CA SER A 110 -5.23 1.57 -28.39
C SER A 110 -5.07 1.30 -26.89
N PRO A 111 -5.51 0.14 -26.39
CA PRO A 111 -5.28 -0.24 -25.00
C PRO A 111 -3.82 -0.23 -24.58
N PHE A 112 -2.90 -0.69 -25.47
CA PHE A 112 -1.46 -0.65 -25.23
C PHE A 112 -0.96 0.79 -25.07
N SER A 113 -1.32 1.70 -26.01
CA SER A 113 -0.90 3.12 -25.93
C SER A 113 -1.36 3.77 -24.64
N LYS A 114 -2.59 3.48 -24.18
CA LYS A 114 -3.11 3.96 -22.90
C LYS A 114 -2.32 3.43 -21.71
N ALA A 115 -1.96 2.15 -21.72
CA ALA A 115 -1.15 1.54 -20.67
C ALA A 115 0.28 2.12 -20.63
N ALA A 116 0.90 2.30 -21.80
CA ALA A 116 2.21 2.91 -21.94
C ALA A 116 2.23 4.38 -21.49
N SER A 117 1.26 5.18 -21.94
CA SER A 117 1.12 6.58 -21.52
C SER A 117 0.88 6.69 -20.00
N TYR A 118 0.04 5.81 -19.42
CA TYR A 118 -0.15 5.74 -17.98
C TYR A 118 1.16 5.54 -17.22
N ALA A 119 2.04 4.64 -17.70
CA ALA A 119 3.34 4.39 -17.10
C ALA A 119 4.29 5.59 -17.27
N ILE A 120 4.40 6.15 -18.49
CA ILE A 120 5.29 7.28 -18.80
C ILE A 120 4.94 8.52 -17.98
N GLU A 121 3.65 8.88 -17.88
CA GLU A 121 3.20 10.00 -17.05
C GLU A 121 3.60 9.85 -15.58
N ARG A 122 3.82 8.62 -15.11
CA ARG A 122 4.17 8.30 -13.74
C ARG A 122 5.63 7.92 -13.55
N ARG A 123 6.48 8.08 -14.57
CA ARG A 123 7.89 7.70 -14.52
C ARG A 123 8.57 8.20 -13.25
N ALA A 124 8.46 9.48 -12.93
CA ALA A 124 9.10 10.06 -11.75
C ALA A 124 8.60 9.39 -10.45
N SER A 125 7.30 9.22 -10.29
CA SER A 125 6.72 8.62 -9.08
C SER A 125 6.89 7.09 -9.00
N LEU A 126 7.01 6.39 -10.13
CA LEU A 126 7.37 4.97 -10.19
C LEU A 126 8.85 4.74 -9.86
N SER A 127 9.71 5.75 -10.02
CA SER A 127 11.15 5.65 -9.76
C SER A 127 11.54 6.00 -8.32
N VAL A 128 10.63 6.56 -7.50
CA VAL A 128 10.93 7.01 -6.13
C VAL A 128 11.49 5.87 -5.26
N TYR A 129 10.96 4.65 -5.39
CA TYR A 129 11.41 3.50 -4.61
C TYR A 129 12.90 3.16 -4.83
N LEU A 130 13.49 3.55 -5.96
CA LEU A 130 14.91 3.28 -6.26
C LEU A 130 15.88 3.98 -5.30
N SER A 131 15.45 5.10 -4.70
CA SER A 131 16.29 5.95 -3.85
C SER A 131 15.97 5.86 -2.35
N ASP A 132 14.87 5.21 -1.97
CA ASP A 132 14.43 5.12 -0.56
C ASP A 132 14.10 3.65 -0.22
N PRO A 133 14.88 2.99 0.68
CA PRO A 133 14.71 1.58 1.01
C PRO A 133 13.39 1.30 1.72
N ASP A 134 12.80 2.29 2.39
CA ASP A 134 11.54 2.16 3.12
C ASP A 134 10.31 2.27 2.19
N VAL A 135 10.52 2.71 0.93
CA VAL A 135 9.46 2.79 -0.07
C VAL A 135 9.34 1.46 -0.80
N PRO A 136 8.22 0.74 -0.65
CA PRO A 136 8.00 -0.51 -1.36
C PRO A 136 7.69 -0.26 -2.85
N ILE A 137 8.00 -1.25 -3.69
CA ILE A 137 7.68 -1.22 -5.13
C ILE A 137 6.16 -1.19 -5.39
N ASP A 138 5.34 -1.71 -4.46
CA ASP A 138 3.88 -1.75 -4.59
C ASP A 138 3.13 -1.53 -3.28
N THR A 139 1.81 -1.39 -3.38
CA THR A 139 0.87 -1.23 -2.26
C THR A 139 0.14 -2.51 -1.89
N ASN A 140 0.55 -3.68 -2.39
CA ASN A 140 -0.16 -4.95 -2.20
C ASN A 140 -0.32 -5.33 -0.72
N HIS A 141 0.64 -5.00 0.13
CA HIS A 141 0.56 -5.22 1.58
C HIS A 141 -0.58 -4.41 2.21
N LEU A 142 -0.75 -3.16 1.79
CA LEU A 142 -1.82 -2.27 2.24
C LEU A 142 -3.19 -2.72 1.70
N GLU A 143 -3.26 -3.08 0.42
CA GLU A 143 -4.50 -3.58 -0.19
C GLU A 143 -4.98 -4.87 0.49
N ARG A 144 -4.05 -5.78 0.84
CA ARG A 144 -4.37 -6.97 1.63
C ARG A 144 -4.91 -6.64 3.02
N ALA A 145 -4.35 -5.63 3.69
CA ALA A 145 -4.82 -5.20 4.99
C ALA A 145 -6.24 -4.58 4.92
N LEU A 146 -6.57 -3.90 3.81
CA LEU A 146 -7.89 -3.31 3.58
C LEU A 146 -8.92 -4.33 3.05
N ARG A 147 -8.48 -5.47 2.50
CA ARG A 147 -9.36 -6.46 1.86
C ARG A 147 -10.54 -6.97 2.71
N PRO A 148 -10.44 -7.10 4.05
CA PRO A 148 -11.58 -7.49 4.88
C PRO A 148 -12.80 -6.58 4.71
N ILE A 149 -12.60 -5.27 4.46
CA ILE A 149 -13.71 -4.31 4.28
C ILE A 149 -14.56 -4.64 3.04
N PRO A 150 -14.02 -4.68 1.80
CA PRO A 150 -14.81 -5.01 0.61
C PRO A 150 -15.36 -6.45 0.63
N MET A 151 -14.64 -7.40 1.23
CA MET A 151 -15.14 -8.77 1.38
C MET A 151 -16.27 -8.86 2.39
N GLY A 152 -16.14 -8.16 3.51
CA GLY A 152 -17.12 -8.16 4.59
C GLY A 152 -18.44 -7.50 4.20
N ARG A 153 -18.47 -6.60 3.19
CA ARG A 153 -19.72 -5.98 2.72
C ARG A 153 -20.81 -6.99 2.37
N LYS A 154 -20.46 -8.18 1.92
CA LYS A 154 -21.40 -9.26 1.63
C LYS A 154 -21.98 -9.90 2.89
N ASN A 155 -21.25 -9.84 4.01
CA ASN A 155 -21.60 -10.49 5.27
C ASN A 155 -22.39 -9.56 6.20
N TRP A 156 -22.01 -8.28 6.28
CA TRP A 156 -22.63 -7.30 7.18
C TRP A 156 -23.45 -6.20 6.48
N LEU A 157 -23.81 -6.40 5.21
CA LEU A 157 -24.77 -5.58 4.44
C LEU A 157 -24.46 -4.07 4.44
N PHE A 158 -23.20 -3.64 4.29
CA PHE A 158 -22.79 -2.23 4.24
C PHE A 158 -22.86 -1.48 5.59
N CYS A 159 -22.22 -0.32 5.61
CA CYS A 159 -22.16 0.52 6.82
C CYS A 159 -23.40 1.40 7.01
N TRP A 160 -24.34 1.43 6.05
CA TRP A 160 -25.62 2.17 5.98
C TRP A 160 -25.53 3.69 6.15
N THR A 161 -24.56 4.21 6.92
CA THR A 161 -24.40 5.63 7.23
C THR A 161 -22.92 6.02 7.21
N GLU A 162 -22.61 7.33 7.09
CA GLU A 162 -21.26 7.85 7.24
C GLU A 162 -20.65 7.50 8.60
N VAL A 163 -21.44 7.60 9.65
CA VAL A 163 -21.03 7.22 11.03
C VAL A 163 -20.67 5.74 11.11
N GLY A 164 -21.48 4.87 10.48
CA GLY A 164 -21.19 3.43 10.40
C GLY A 164 -19.88 3.15 9.66
N ALA A 165 -19.62 3.85 8.55
CA ALA A 165 -18.38 3.74 7.82
C ALA A 165 -17.16 4.20 8.64
N GLU A 166 -17.31 5.27 9.42
CA GLU A 166 -16.29 5.77 10.33
C GLU A 166 -15.97 4.73 11.42
N TYR A 167 -16.97 4.09 12.00
CA TYR A 167 -16.77 3.04 13.00
C TYR A 167 -16.08 1.80 12.41
N VAL A 168 -16.45 1.37 11.20
CA VAL A 168 -15.76 0.27 10.51
C VAL A 168 -14.30 0.64 10.28
N GLY A 169 -14.00 1.87 9.87
CA GLY A 169 -12.63 2.36 9.72
C GLY A 169 -11.84 2.33 11.03
N LYS A 170 -12.44 2.77 12.13
CA LYS A 170 -11.82 2.75 13.48
C LYS A 170 -11.51 1.32 13.93
N ILE A 171 -12.50 0.41 13.82
CA ILE A 171 -12.32 -1.00 14.19
C ILE A 171 -11.22 -1.66 13.32
N GLN A 172 -11.25 -1.40 12.01
CA GLN A 172 -10.23 -1.93 11.10
C GLN A 172 -8.83 -1.42 11.45
N ALA A 173 -8.70 -0.13 11.82
CA ALA A 173 -7.42 0.42 12.26
C ALA A 173 -6.89 -0.29 13.51
N LEU A 174 -7.75 -0.55 14.50
CA LEU A 174 -7.36 -1.31 15.70
C LEU A 174 -6.95 -2.75 15.37
N LEU A 175 -7.71 -3.45 14.51
CA LEU A 175 -7.40 -4.81 14.05
C LEU A 175 -6.05 -4.89 13.33
N VAL A 176 -5.78 -3.95 12.44
CA VAL A 176 -4.50 -3.90 11.70
C VAL A 176 -3.35 -3.59 12.66
N THR A 177 -3.55 -2.64 13.58
CA THR A 177 -2.55 -2.29 14.59
C THR A 177 -2.22 -3.50 15.48
N CYS A 178 -3.22 -4.25 15.94
CA CYS A 178 -2.99 -5.48 16.69
C CYS A 178 -2.09 -6.46 15.91
N ARG A 179 -2.40 -6.71 14.64
CA ARG A 179 -1.62 -7.63 13.78
C ARG A 179 -0.20 -7.16 13.57
N LEU A 180 0.02 -5.88 13.31
CA LEU A 180 1.35 -5.29 13.11
C LEU A 180 2.24 -5.42 14.36
N HIS A 181 1.63 -5.42 15.54
CA HIS A 181 2.35 -5.52 16.82
C HIS A 181 2.32 -6.94 17.45
N GLY A 182 1.89 -7.96 16.69
CA GLY A 182 1.83 -9.35 17.18
C GLY A 182 0.85 -9.54 18.33
N ILE A 183 -0.22 -8.75 18.38
CA ILE A 183 -1.30 -8.86 19.35
C ILE A 183 -2.42 -9.70 18.73
N ASN A 184 -2.95 -10.70 19.47
CA ASN A 184 -4.15 -11.41 19.03
C ASN A 184 -5.36 -10.46 19.09
N PRO A 185 -6.00 -10.13 17.96
CA PRO A 185 -7.12 -9.18 17.95
C PRO A 185 -8.32 -9.65 18.77
N TYR A 186 -8.60 -10.95 18.80
CA TYR A 186 -9.69 -11.49 19.59
C TYR A 186 -9.47 -11.23 21.08
N THR A 187 -8.32 -11.62 21.61
CA THR A 187 -7.96 -11.40 23.01
C THR A 187 -7.98 -9.92 23.37
N TYR A 188 -7.45 -9.08 22.49
CA TYR A 188 -7.48 -7.62 22.66
C TYR A 188 -8.91 -7.08 22.76
N PHE A 189 -9.79 -7.42 21.82
CA PHE A 189 -11.17 -6.92 21.85
C PHE A 189 -11.99 -7.45 22.99
N VAL A 190 -11.83 -8.72 23.37
CA VAL A 190 -12.50 -9.30 24.54
C VAL A 190 -12.13 -8.52 25.81
N ASP A 191 -10.86 -8.23 26.01
CA ASP A 191 -10.39 -7.49 27.18
C ASP A 191 -10.83 -6.01 27.15
N VAL A 192 -10.62 -5.32 26.02
CA VAL A 192 -10.91 -3.88 25.90
C VAL A 192 -12.40 -3.60 26.01
N LEU A 193 -13.27 -4.42 25.42
CA LEU A 193 -14.73 -4.22 25.52
C LEU A 193 -15.24 -4.35 26.95
N GLN A 194 -14.60 -5.14 27.80
CA GLN A 194 -14.93 -5.24 29.22
C GLN A 194 -14.36 -4.05 30.02
N ARG A 195 -13.18 -3.55 29.65
CA ARG A 195 -12.54 -2.43 30.38
C ARG A 195 -13.10 -1.07 30.00
N VAL A 196 -13.50 -0.84 28.74
CA VAL A 196 -13.86 0.49 28.26
C VAL A 196 -15.00 1.14 29.04
N SER A 197 -15.95 0.34 29.52
CA SER A 197 -17.11 0.82 30.29
C SER A 197 -16.76 1.34 31.70
N ILE A 198 -15.63 0.88 32.25
CA ILE A 198 -15.15 1.24 33.59
C ILE A 198 -13.92 2.14 33.57
N THR A 199 -13.33 2.38 32.40
CA THR A 199 -12.15 3.22 32.20
C THR A 199 -12.55 4.69 32.16
N LYS A 200 -11.85 5.53 32.93
CA LYS A 200 -12.06 6.98 32.88
C LYS A 200 -11.68 7.53 31.50
N ALA A 201 -12.38 8.57 31.06
CA ALA A 201 -12.12 9.20 29.76
C ALA A 201 -10.66 9.68 29.57
N ALA A 202 -10.00 10.10 30.66
CA ALA A 202 -8.59 10.50 30.63
C ALA A 202 -7.63 9.32 30.31
N ASP A 203 -8.02 8.09 30.67
CA ASP A 203 -7.18 6.91 30.61
C ASP A 203 -7.51 6.01 29.39
N VAL A 204 -8.49 6.40 28.57
CA VAL A 204 -8.92 5.62 27.37
C VAL A 204 -7.76 5.37 26.38
N ALA A 205 -6.78 6.26 26.32
CA ALA A 205 -5.59 6.08 25.50
C ALA A 205 -4.78 4.83 25.86
N ASP A 206 -4.85 4.37 27.13
CA ASP A 206 -4.17 3.16 27.60
C ASP A 206 -4.79 1.88 27.02
N LEU A 207 -6.02 1.95 26.50
CA LEU A 207 -6.70 0.86 25.83
C LEU A 207 -6.33 0.74 24.33
N THR A 208 -5.52 1.64 23.78
CA THR A 208 -5.01 1.49 22.39
C THR A 208 -4.06 0.28 22.28
N PRO A 209 -4.00 -0.43 21.15
CA PRO A 209 -3.33 -1.74 21.08
C PRO A 209 -1.91 -1.78 21.64
N ILE A 210 -1.09 -0.77 21.34
CA ILE A 210 0.31 -0.72 21.77
C ILE A 210 0.37 -0.55 23.31
N ARG A 211 -0.35 0.44 23.84
CA ARG A 211 -0.40 0.69 25.28
C ARG A 211 -1.05 -0.47 26.05
N TRP A 212 -2.13 -1.02 25.50
CA TRP A 212 -2.76 -2.20 26.04
C TRP A 212 -1.80 -3.39 26.16
N LYS A 213 -0.94 -3.60 25.13
CA LYS A 213 0.06 -4.68 25.16
C LYS A 213 1.04 -4.51 26.32
N GLU A 214 1.44 -3.29 26.60
CA GLU A 214 2.37 -2.98 27.70
C GLU A 214 1.70 -3.16 29.09
N LEU A 215 0.45 -2.70 29.22
CA LEU A 215 -0.21 -2.57 30.50
C LEU A 215 -1.05 -3.79 30.91
N PHE A 216 -1.70 -4.47 29.96
CA PHE A 216 -2.74 -5.45 30.25
C PHE A 216 -2.52 -6.84 29.62
N ALA A 217 -1.62 -7.01 28.67
CA ALA A 217 -1.46 -8.27 27.94
C ALA A 217 -1.10 -9.46 28.82
N GLN A 218 -0.51 -9.25 29.98
CA GLN A 218 -0.17 -10.31 30.95
C GLN A 218 -1.33 -10.70 31.89
N GLN A 219 -2.38 -9.88 31.91
CA GLN A 219 -3.54 -10.06 32.81
C GLN A 219 -4.84 -9.75 32.06
N THR A 220 -5.03 -10.43 30.93
CA THR A 220 -6.22 -10.24 30.09
C THR A 220 -7.47 -10.77 30.74
N LEU A 221 -8.55 -10.03 30.61
CA LEU A 221 -9.90 -10.50 30.96
C LEU A 221 -10.35 -11.52 29.91
N LYS A 222 -10.99 -12.58 30.34
CA LYS A 222 -11.51 -13.65 29.48
C LYS A 222 -13.00 -13.47 29.26
N SER A 223 -13.51 -13.98 28.15
CA SER A 223 -14.96 -14.05 27.95
C SER A 223 -15.57 -15.17 28.78
N ASP A 224 -16.85 -15.03 29.10
CA ASP A 224 -17.62 -16.09 29.83
C ASP A 224 -17.60 -17.41 29.05
N LEU A 225 -17.40 -17.39 27.73
CA LEU A 225 -17.30 -18.58 26.89
C LEU A 225 -15.98 -19.32 27.05
N GLU A 226 -14.93 -18.67 27.53
CA GLU A 226 -13.61 -19.25 27.77
C GLU A 226 -13.45 -19.77 29.20
N MET A 227 -14.41 -19.49 30.05
CA MET A 227 -14.44 -19.93 31.46
C MET A 227 -15.27 -21.22 31.70
N GLN A 228 -15.85 -21.77 30.63
CA GLN A 228 -16.52 -23.07 30.62
C GLN A 228 -15.59 -24.16 30.10
#